data_5af01fa1448463d670a990da4c472c66
#
_entry.id   5af01fa1448463d670a990da4c472c66
#
_cell.length_a   1.000
_cell.length_b   1.000
_cell.length_c   1.000
_cell.angle_alpha   90.00
_cell.angle_beta   90.00
_cell.angle_gamma   90.00
#
_symmetry.space_group_name_H-M   'P 1'
#
loop_
_entity.id
_entity.type
_entity.pdbx_description
1 polymer ?
#
loop_
_entity_poly.entity_id
_entity_poly.type
_entity_poly.pdbx_seq_one_letter_code
_entity_poly.pdbx_strand_id
1 'polypeptide(L)'
;IRQTSRRLREKNDTDILRQTSVTTASGELTLAGLYALASYPQGSRPALAATAAVILPADAPGRHQNLQTFDGPLPEMLSDMLRWTERNLPTTAYYGDDGNLRNAPIIPLAMVREIIANALVHRNLGPYTLGLGKSIQMRILPDRLVIESPGGVIGLSIHQLESSEHAQAAVNQRLYNIVRHLRTPDG
;
A
#
# COMPACT_ATOMS: atom_id res chain seq x y z
N ILE A 1 -5.79 17.84 5.40
CA ILE A 1 -4.80 18.79 4.86
C ILE A 1 -4.89 20.13 5.60
N ARG A 2 -6.07 20.78 5.70
CA ARG A 2 -6.22 22.07 6.40
C ARG A 2 -5.79 22.02 7.86
N GLN A 3 -6.02 20.92 8.54
CA GLN A 3 -5.64 20.72 9.95
C GLN A 3 -4.14 20.51 10.12
N THR A 4 -3.48 19.93 9.14
CA THR A 4 -2.06 19.54 9.21
C THR A 4 -1.10 20.56 8.61
N SER A 5 -1.59 21.51 7.81
CA SER A 5 -0.76 22.53 7.16
C SER A 5 -1.25 23.94 7.42
N ARG A 6 -0.48 24.73 8.19
CA ARG A 6 -0.78 26.15 8.45
C ARG A 6 -0.89 26.96 7.15
N ARG A 7 -0.05 26.69 6.15
CA ARG A 7 -0.01 27.43 4.88
C ARG A 7 -1.21 27.16 3.98
N LEU A 8 -1.87 26.00 4.13
CA LEU A 8 -3.02 25.62 3.33
C LEU A 8 -4.37 25.90 4.02
N ARG A 9 -4.34 26.30 5.31
CA ARG A 9 -5.55 26.47 6.11
C ARG A 9 -6.53 27.50 5.53
N GLU A 10 -5.98 28.59 5.00
CA GLU A 10 -6.76 29.73 4.48
C GLU A 10 -7.01 29.64 2.96
N LYS A 11 -6.50 28.60 2.30
CA LYS A 11 -6.70 28.41 0.87
C LYS A 11 -8.07 27.82 0.56
N ASN A 12 -8.63 28.15 -0.60
CA ASN A 12 -9.83 27.46 -1.11
C ASN A 12 -9.49 26.01 -1.52
N ASP A 13 -10.51 25.18 -1.69
CA ASP A 13 -10.33 23.75 -2.00
C ASP A 13 -9.60 23.51 -3.32
N THR A 14 -9.93 24.29 -4.35
CA THR A 14 -9.26 24.21 -5.66
C THR A 14 -7.75 24.47 -5.56
N ASP A 15 -7.37 25.50 -4.81
CA ASP A 15 -5.95 25.81 -4.59
C ASP A 15 -5.25 24.72 -3.77
N ILE A 16 -5.93 24.16 -2.77
CA ILE A 16 -5.39 23.05 -1.97
C ILE A 16 -5.12 21.85 -2.88
N LEU A 17 -6.10 21.44 -3.69
CA LEU A 17 -5.95 20.29 -4.59
C LEU A 17 -4.83 20.50 -5.61
N ARG A 18 -4.70 21.71 -6.15
CA ARG A 18 -3.62 22.07 -7.08
C ARG A 18 -2.24 22.09 -6.40
N GLN A 19 -2.11 22.73 -5.23
CA GLN A 19 -0.84 22.86 -4.52
C GLN A 19 -0.35 21.53 -3.94
N THR A 20 -1.25 20.60 -3.65
CA THR A 20 -0.92 19.23 -3.21
C THR A 20 -0.73 18.27 -4.38
N SER A 21 -0.79 18.74 -5.62
CA SER A 21 -0.66 17.93 -6.85
C SER A 21 -1.74 16.84 -7.00
N VAL A 22 -2.89 17.01 -6.37
CA VAL A 22 -4.08 16.18 -6.63
C VAL A 22 -4.64 16.48 -8.01
N THR A 23 -4.71 17.78 -8.36
CA THR A 23 -5.12 18.22 -9.70
C THR A 23 -3.99 18.96 -10.42
N THR A 24 -4.10 19.02 -11.74
CA THR A 24 -3.30 19.86 -12.63
C THR A 24 -3.72 21.33 -12.52
N ALA A 25 -3.01 22.23 -13.22
CA ALA A 25 -3.42 23.63 -13.34
C ALA A 25 -4.77 23.79 -14.06
N SER A 26 -5.13 22.87 -14.97
CA SER A 26 -6.42 22.82 -15.68
C SER A 26 -7.56 22.21 -14.84
N GLY A 27 -7.28 21.74 -13.62
CA GLY A 27 -8.28 21.13 -12.73
C GLY A 27 -8.51 19.62 -12.94
N GLU A 28 -7.80 18.99 -13.88
CA GLU A 28 -7.86 17.56 -14.11
C GLU A 28 -7.12 16.77 -12.99
N LEU A 29 -7.61 15.59 -12.65
CA LEU A 29 -6.91 14.72 -11.69
C LEU A 29 -5.54 14.30 -12.24
N THR A 30 -4.52 14.45 -11.42
CA THR A 30 -3.23 13.78 -11.69
C THR A 30 -3.36 12.27 -11.44
N LEU A 31 -2.43 11.48 -11.99
CA LEU A 31 -2.42 10.04 -11.70
C LEU A 31 -2.27 9.76 -10.19
N ALA A 32 -1.50 10.57 -9.47
CA ALA A 32 -1.37 10.46 -8.02
C ALA A 32 -2.68 10.81 -7.30
N GLY A 33 -3.37 11.87 -7.75
CA GLY A 33 -4.69 12.26 -7.23
C GLY A 33 -5.77 11.20 -7.53
N LEU A 34 -5.77 10.67 -8.75
CA LEU A 34 -6.65 9.58 -9.16
C LEU A 34 -6.47 8.36 -8.24
N TYR A 35 -5.23 7.88 -8.08
CA TYR A 35 -4.94 6.68 -7.28
C TYR A 35 -5.23 6.87 -5.79
N ALA A 36 -4.94 8.06 -5.26
CA ALA A 36 -5.11 8.33 -3.84
C ALA A 36 -6.58 8.55 -3.43
N LEU A 37 -7.40 9.18 -4.30
CA LEU A 37 -8.67 9.78 -3.87
C LEU A 37 -9.89 9.42 -4.72
N ALA A 38 -9.73 8.94 -5.97
CA ALA A 38 -10.89 8.56 -6.77
C ALA A 38 -11.56 7.32 -6.18
N SER A 39 -12.88 7.28 -6.20
CA SER A 39 -13.65 6.16 -5.64
C SER A 39 -13.37 4.82 -6.34
N TYR A 40 -13.04 4.85 -7.64
CA TYR A 40 -12.72 3.64 -8.40
C TYR A 40 -11.66 3.92 -9.48
N PRO A 41 -10.38 4.13 -9.06
CA PRO A 41 -9.29 4.43 -10.00
C PRO A 41 -8.98 3.26 -10.94
N GLN A 42 -9.27 2.03 -10.52
CA GLN A 42 -9.06 0.80 -11.28
C GLN A 42 -9.95 0.71 -12.53
N GLY A 43 -11.08 1.39 -12.56
CA GLY A 43 -11.93 1.49 -13.75
C GLY A 43 -11.21 2.11 -14.94
N SER A 44 -10.37 3.10 -14.71
CA SER A 44 -9.54 3.74 -15.76
C SER A 44 -8.14 3.14 -15.88
N ARG A 45 -7.62 2.56 -14.81
CA ARG A 45 -6.27 1.97 -14.72
C ARG A 45 -6.31 0.66 -13.92
N PRO A 46 -6.71 -0.48 -14.52
CA PRO A 46 -6.84 -1.77 -13.82
C PRO A 46 -5.57 -2.21 -13.08
N ALA A 47 -4.39 -1.84 -13.60
CA ALA A 47 -3.12 -2.12 -12.96
C ALA A 47 -2.96 -1.49 -11.56
N LEU A 48 -3.80 -0.50 -11.20
CA LEU A 48 -3.79 0.11 -9.86
C LEU A 48 -4.40 -0.78 -8.77
N ALA A 49 -5.01 -1.91 -9.13
CA ALA A 49 -5.46 -2.91 -8.17
C ALA A 49 -4.29 -3.61 -7.45
N ALA A 50 -4.63 -4.31 -6.38
CA ALA A 50 -3.75 -5.28 -5.74
C ALA A 50 -4.47 -6.63 -5.63
N THR A 51 -3.70 -7.72 -5.54
CA THR A 51 -4.24 -9.07 -5.34
C THR A 51 -3.54 -9.73 -4.16
N ALA A 52 -4.25 -10.59 -3.44
CA ALA A 52 -3.66 -11.41 -2.41
C ALA A 52 -4.15 -12.86 -2.48
N ALA A 53 -3.30 -13.79 -2.06
CA ALA A 53 -3.62 -15.20 -1.94
C ALA A 53 -2.80 -15.86 -0.82
N VAL A 54 -3.36 -16.88 -0.20
CA VAL A 54 -2.61 -17.82 0.64
C VAL A 54 -2.13 -18.95 -0.26
N ILE A 55 -0.82 -19.17 -0.30
CA ILE A 55 -0.20 -20.23 -1.11
C ILE A 55 -0.16 -21.50 -0.28
N LEU A 56 -0.74 -22.54 -0.81
CA LEU A 56 -0.77 -23.85 -0.15
C LEU A 56 0.53 -24.62 -0.39
N PRO A 57 0.90 -25.54 0.51
CA PRO A 57 2.00 -26.49 0.29
C PRO A 57 1.84 -27.27 -1.01
N ALA A 58 2.95 -27.76 -1.57
CA ALA A 58 2.97 -28.43 -2.87
C ALA A 58 2.14 -29.75 -2.92
N ASP A 59 1.94 -30.39 -1.78
CA ASP A 59 1.16 -31.61 -1.59
C ASP A 59 -0.34 -31.37 -1.32
N ALA A 60 -0.76 -30.11 -1.18
CA ALA A 60 -2.14 -29.76 -0.96
C ALA A 60 -3.00 -29.93 -2.24
N PRO A 61 -4.32 -30.19 -2.10
CA PRO A 61 -5.23 -30.37 -3.23
C PRO A 61 -5.56 -29.08 -3.99
N GLY A 62 -4.74 -28.07 -3.93
CA GLY A 62 -4.89 -26.79 -4.61
C GLY A 62 -3.60 -25.99 -4.56
N ARG A 63 -3.52 -24.92 -5.34
CA ARG A 63 -2.32 -24.04 -5.34
C ARG A 63 -2.44 -22.87 -4.39
N HIS A 64 -3.64 -22.36 -4.19
CA HIS A 64 -3.92 -21.19 -3.36
C HIS A 64 -5.34 -21.23 -2.81
N GLN A 65 -5.57 -20.48 -1.74
CA GLN A 65 -6.88 -20.21 -1.16
C GLN A 65 -7.01 -18.72 -0.82
N ASN A 66 -8.25 -18.31 -0.52
CA ASN A 66 -8.58 -16.94 -0.10
C ASN A 66 -8.07 -15.88 -1.10
N LEU A 67 -8.08 -16.20 -2.40
CA LEU A 67 -7.73 -15.22 -3.44
C LEU A 67 -8.69 -14.03 -3.37
N GLN A 68 -8.13 -12.83 -3.27
CA GLN A 68 -8.89 -11.58 -3.22
C GLN A 68 -8.22 -10.51 -4.07
N THR A 69 -9.04 -9.70 -4.74
CA THR A 69 -8.62 -8.47 -5.40
C THR A 69 -9.05 -7.28 -4.54
N PHE A 70 -8.18 -6.27 -4.46
CA PHE A 70 -8.41 -5.01 -3.75
C PHE A 70 -8.43 -3.88 -4.77
N ASP A 71 -9.45 -3.06 -4.69
CA ASP A 71 -9.66 -1.87 -5.50
C ASP A 71 -10.16 -0.71 -4.62
N GLY A 72 -10.54 0.41 -5.24
CA GLY A 72 -10.88 1.63 -4.53
C GLY A 72 -9.69 2.56 -4.32
N PRO A 73 -9.87 3.66 -3.58
CA PRO A 73 -8.82 4.60 -3.24
C PRO A 73 -7.76 3.98 -2.31
N LEU A 74 -6.54 4.49 -2.40
CA LEU A 74 -5.38 3.93 -1.70
C LEU A 74 -5.60 3.70 -0.18
N PRO A 75 -6.23 4.62 0.59
CA PRO A 75 -6.46 4.38 2.02
C PRO A 75 -7.39 3.20 2.31
N GLU A 76 -8.41 2.99 1.48
CA GLU A 76 -9.32 1.86 1.59
C GLU A 76 -8.62 0.55 1.25
N MET A 77 -7.84 0.54 0.15
CA MET A 77 -7.01 -0.61 -0.21
C MET A 77 -6.07 -1.01 0.92
N LEU A 78 -5.42 -0.06 1.57
CA LEU A 78 -4.54 -0.33 2.72
C LEU A 78 -5.30 -1.02 3.86
N SER A 79 -6.46 -0.50 4.24
CA SER A 79 -7.29 -1.08 5.31
C SER A 79 -7.78 -2.48 4.94
N ASP A 80 -8.24 -2.67 3.70
CA ASP A 80 -8.77 -3.95 3.25
C ASP A 80 -7.69 -5.03 3.15
N MET A 81 -6.51 -4.68 2.62
CA MET A 81 -5.36 -5.57 2.56
C MET A 81 -4.89 -5.94 3.97
N LEU A 82 -4.86 -4.99 4.91
CA LEU A 82 -4.49 -5.26 6.30
C LEU A 82 -5.49 -6.20 6.97
N ARG A 83 -6.79 -5.95 6.85
CA ARG A 83 -7.85 -6.81 7.38
C ARG A 83 -7.82 -8.22 6.76
N TRP A 84 -7.54 -8.32 5.46
CA TRP A 84 -7.37 -9.60 4.81
C TRP A 84 -6.16 -10.35 5.37
N THR A 85 -5.04 -9.65 5.55
CA THR A 85 -3.81 -10.26 6.08
C THR A 85 -4.00 -10.74 7.52
N GLU A 86 -4.62 -9.93 8.38
CA GLU A 86 -4.94 -10.30 9.76
C GLU A 86 -5.74 -11.60 9.86
N ARG A 87 -6.74 -11.78 8.96
CA ARG A 87 -7.58 -12.99 8.94
C ARG A 87 -6.87 -14.23 8.39
N ASN A 88 -5.79 -14.05 7.64
CA ASN A 88 -5.12 -15.14 6.93
C ASN A 88 -3.72 -15.45 7.46
N LEU A 89 -3.11 -14.58 8.29
CA LEU A 89 -1.84 -14.89 8.95
C LEU A 89 -2.02 -15.98 9.99
N PRO A 90 -1.10 -16.95 10.04
CA PRO A 90 -1.03 -17.88 11.16
C PRO A 90 -0.88 -17.12 12.48
N THR A 91 -1.46 -17.66 13.55
CA THR A 91 -1.35 -17.13 14.90
C THR A 91 -0.51 -18.05 15.77
N THR A 92 0.16 -17.49 16.78
CA THR A 92 0.86 -18.20 17.82
C THR A 92 0.25 -17.85 19.18
N ALA A 93 0.21 -18.86 20.06
CA ALA A 93 -0.24 -18.64 21.43
C ALA A 93 0.93 -18.15 22.29
N TYR A 94 0.68 -17.18 23.16
CA TYR A 94 1.64 -16.66 24.14
C TYR A 94 0.92 -16.30 25.44
N TYR A 95 1.65 -16.30 26.55
CA TYR A 95 1.12 -15.84 27.83
C TYR A 95 1.33 -14.32 27.96
N GLY A 96 0.24 -13.60 28.22
CA GLY A 96 0.31 -12.18 28.57
C GLY A 96 0.89 -11.95 29.98
N ASP A 97 1.19 -10.69 30.31
CA ASP A 97 1.73 -10.30 31.64
C ASP A 97 0.77 -10.66 32.79
N ASP A 98 -0.52 -10.82 32.50
CA ASP A 98 -1.56 -11.25 33.39
C ASP A 98 -1.67 -12.80 33.55
N GLY A 99 -0.77 -13.56 32.90
CA GLY A 99 -0.74 -15.02 32.90
C GLY A 99 -1.80 -15.67 32.02
N ASN A 100 -2.63 -14.91 31.29
CA ASN A 100 -3.65 -15.46 30.40
C ASN A 100 -3.06 -15.83 29.05
N LEU A 101 -3.52 -16.96 28.49
CA LEU A 101 -3.16 -17.38 27.14
C LEU A 101 -3.84 -16.48 26.12
N ARG A 102 -3.05 -15.92 25.19
CA ARG A 102 -3.50 -15.05 24.10
C ARG A 102 -2.96 -15.56 22.77
N ASN A 103 -3.68 -15.26 21.69
CA ASN A 103 -3.21 -15.51 20.32
C ASN A 103 -2.82 -14.19 19.66
N ALA A 104 -1.69 -14.19 18.95
CA ALA A 104 -1.27 -13.07 18.11
C ALA A 104 -0.81 -13.58 16.75
N PRO A 105 -0.95 -12.77 15.68
CA PRO A 105 -0.34 -13.09 14.41
C PRO A 105 1.17 -13.25 14.54
N ILE A 106 1.74 -14.22 13.81
CA ILE A 106 3.20 -14.51 13.83
C ILE A 106 4.04 -13.32 13.33
N ILE A 107 3.44 -12.42 12.56
CA ILE A 107 4.03 -11.15 12.13
C ILE A 107 3.21 -10.01 12.76
N PRO A 108 3.83 -9.06 13.47
CA PRO A 108 3.11 -7.94 14.06
C PRO A 108 2.37 -7.12 12.99
N LEU A 109 1.08 -6.83 13.22
CA LEU A 109 0.25 -6.11 12.23
C LEU A 109 0.78 -4.71 11.90
N ALA A 110 1.48 -4.07 12.84
CA ALA A 110 2.13 -2.79 12.58
C ALA A 110 3.21 -2.90 11.48
N MET A 111 4.00 -3.99 11.48
CA MET A 111 4.97 -4.28 10.41
C MET A 111 4.28 -4.58 9.09
N VAL A 112 3.21 -5.36 9.12
CA VAL A 112 2.41 -5.68 7.93
C VAL A 112 1.83 -4.41 7.31
N ARG A 113 1.27 -3.51 8.14
CA ARG A 113 0.75 -2.22 7.71
C ARG A 113 1.82 -1.38 7.00
N GLU A 114 3.01 -1.32 7.57
CA GLU A 114 4.13 -0.56 6.99
C GLU A 114 4.55 -1.12 5.63
N ILE A 115 4.68 -2.44 5.50
CA ILE A 115 5.08 -3.08 4.25
C ILE A 115 4.02 -2.89 3.17
N ILE A 116 2.73 -3.03 3.50
CA ILE A 116 1.62 -2.79 2.56
C ILE A 116 1.60 -1.32 2.14
N ALA A 117 1.70 -0.39 3.09
CA ALA A 117 1.73 1.05 2.81
C ALA A 117 2.89 1.40 1.86
N ASN A 118 4.08 0.87 2.13
CA ASN A 118 5.26 1.05 1.29
C ASN A 118 5.03 0.49 -0.12
N ALA A 119 4.46 -0.69 -0.26
CA ALA A 119 4.17 -1.27 -1.57
C ALA A 119 3.17 -0.43 -2.38
N LEU A 120 2.13 0.12 -1.74
CA LEU A 120 1.12 0.97 -2.37
C LEU A 120 1.68 2.34 -2.77
N VAL A 121 2.43 2.99 -1.88
CA VAL A 121 2.92 4.37 -2.08
C VAL A 121 4.12 4.43 -3.00
N HIS A 122 5.03 3.45 -2.91
CA HIS A 122 6.28 3.43 -3.66
C HIS A 122 6.24 2.60 -4.94
N ARG A 123 5.07 2.05 -5.33
CA ARG A 123 4.93 1.38 -6.63
C ARG A 123 5.29 2.32 -7.79
N ASN A 124 5.86 1.77 -8.84
CA ASN A 124 6.15 2.56 -10.03
C ASN A 124 4.85 2.84 -10.81
N LEU A 125 4.48 4.12 -10.90
CA LEU A 125 3.33 4.63 -11.66
C LEU A 125 3.72 5.12 -13.06
N GLY A 126 4.93 4.87 -13.50
CA GLY A 126 5.37 5.25 -14.85
C GLY A 126 4.58 4.54 -15.95
N PRO A 127 4.46 5.17 -17.14
CA PRO A 127 3.62 4.66 -18.22
C PRO A 127 4.04 3.27 -18.69
N TYR A 128 5.34 2.98 -18.68
CA TYR A 128 5.85 1.65 -19.03
C TYR A 128 5.35 0.59 -18.04
N THR A 129 5.49 0.83 -16.74
CA THR A 129 5.09 -0.13 -15.70
C THR A 129 3.58 -0.33 -15.69
N LEU A 130 2.80 0.74 -15.83
CA LEU A 130 1.32 0.65 -15.93
C LEU A 130 0.89 -0.05 -17.23
N GLY A 131 1.61 0.16 -18.32
CA GLY A 131 1.36 -0.49 -19.61
C GLY A 131 1.54 -2.01 -19.58
N LEU A 132 2.36 -2.55 -18.65
CA LEU A 132 2.50 -3.99 -18.44
C LEU A 132 1.27 -4.63 -17.77
N GLY A 133 0.31 -3.85 -17.28
CA GLY A 133 -0.89 -4.34 -16.62
C GLY A 133 -0.66 -5.07 -15.29
N LYS A 134 0.54 -5.01 -14.73
CA LYS A 134 0.88 -5.73 -13.48
C LYS A 134 0.36 -4.97 -12.27
N SER A 135 -0.41 -5.66 -11.42
CA SER A 135 -0.86 -5.20 -10.11
C SER A 135 0.15 -5.56 -9.01
N ILE A 136 -0.01 -4.95 -7.83
CA ILE A 136 0.67 -5.41 -6.60
C ILE A 136 0.15 -6.80 -6.26
N GLN A 137 1.06 -7.69 -5.88
CA GLN A 137 0.73 -9.05 -5.48
C GLN A 137 1.22 -9.32 -4.06
N MET A 138 0.32 -9.78 -3.21
CA MET A 138 0.62 -10.20 -1.84
C MET A 138 0.37 -11.70 -1.70
N ARG A 139 1.31 -12.43 -1.12
CA ARG A 139 1.21 -13.87 -0.93
C ARG A 139 1.65 -14.25 0.47
N ILE A 140 0.79 -15.00 1.18
CA ILE A 140 1.14 -15.65 2.42
C ILE A 140 1.57 -17.08 2.06
N LEU A 141 2.84 -17.41 2.32
CA LEU A 141 3.41 -18.74 2.19
C LEU A 141 3.48 -19.38 3.58
N PRO A 142 3.74 -20.69 3.68
CA PRO A 142 3.84 -21.37 4.99
C PRO A 142 4.84 -20.76 5.96
N ASP A 143 5.91 -20.13 5.43
CA ASP A 143 7.06 -19.62 6.19
C ASP A 143 7.28 -18.09 6.08
N ARG A 144 6.53 -17.41 5.21
CA ARG A 144 6.76 -15.97 4.94
C ARG A 144 5.58 -15.27 4.30
N LEU A 145 5.56 -13.94 4.46
CA LEU A 145 4.73 -13.00 3.69
C LEU A 145 5.57 -12.37 2.58
N VAL A 146 5.08 -12.39 1.35
CA VAL A 146 5.73 -11.78 0.19
C VAL A 146 4.81 -10.73 -0.39
N ILE A 147 5.33 -9.52 -0.62
CA ILE A 147 4.64 -8.45 -1.35
C ILE A 147 5.51 -8.03 -2.53
N GLU A 148 4.99 -8.21 -3.73
CA GLU A 148 5.63 -7.78 -4.97
C GLU A 148 4.94 -6.52 -5.48
N SER A 149 5.70 -5.43 -5.60
CA SER A 149 5.23 -4.18 -6.19
C SER A 149 5.81 -4.02 -7.59
N PRO A 150 4.99 -3.71 -8.62
CA PRO A 150 5.48 -3.53 -9.98
C PRO A 150 6.46 -2.36 -10.10
N GLY A 151 7.52 -2.57 -10.85
CA GLY A 151 8.60 -1.61 -11.09
C GLY A 151 9.93 -2.12 -10.58
N GLY A 152 10.93 -1.26 -10.64
CA GLY A 152 12.28 -1.51 -10.11
C GLY A 152 12.64 -0.47 -9.06
N VAL A 153 13.72 -0.71 -8.36
CA VAL A 153 14.29 0.27 -7.43
C VAL A 153 14.99 1.34 -8.26
N ILE A 154 14.41 2.55 -8.29
CA ILE A 154 14.94 3.70 -9.03
C ILE A 154 15.62 4.64 -8.04
N GLY A 155 16.85 5.05 -8.34
CA GLY A 155 17.61 6.03 -7.53
C GLY A 155 18.33 5.45 -6.32
N LEU A 156 18.39 4.12 -6.17
CA LEU A 156 19.20 3.42 -5.18
C LEU A 156 20.13 2.43 -5.89
N SER A 157 21.37 2.37 -5.46
CA SER A 157 22.30 1.32 -5.89
C SER A 157 22.10 0.04 -5.08
N ILE A 158 22.51 -1.11 -5.62
CA ILE A 158 22.49 -2.40 -4.90
C ILE A 158 23.27 -2.27 -3.58
N HIS A 159 24.42 -1.60 -3.61
CA HIS A 159 25.24 -1.36 -2.42
C HIS A 159 24.50 -0.57 -1.31
N GLN A 160 23.66 0.41 -1.68
CA GLN A 160 22.83 1.15 -0.73
C GLN A 160 21.70 0.30 -0.15
N LEU A 161 21.19 -0.69 -0.91
CA LEU A 161 20.18 -1.63 -0.41
C LEU A 161 20.77 -2.67 0.54
N GLU A 162 22.03 -3.04 0.35
CA GLU A 162 22.75 -4.00 1.19
C GLU A 162 23.37 -3.34 2.44
N SER A 163 23.58 -2.02 2.40
CA SER A 163 24.09 -1.27 3.55
C SER A 163 22.99 -1.01 4.57
N SER A 164 23.33 -0.97 5.84
CA SER A 164 22.41 -0.59 6.93
C SER A 164 22.08 0.92 6.94
N GLU A 165 22.56 1.69 5.97
CA GLU A 165 22.23 3.10 5.83
C GLU A 165 20.80 3.26 5.35
N HIS A 166 20.04 4.14 5.99
CA HIS A 166 18.67 4.48 5.63
C HIS A 166 18.64 5.21 4.27
N ALA A 167 18.62 4.47 3.19
CA ALA A 167 18.45 5.04 1.85
C ALA A 167 16.97 5.26 1.57
N GLN A 168 16.52 6.52 1.56
CA GLN A 168 15.16 6.89 1.20
C GLN A 168 15.13 7.44 -0.22
N ALA A 169 14.50 6.71 -1.15
CA ALA A 169 14.15 7.22 -2.46
C ALA A 169 12.63 7.17 -2.63
N ALA A 170 11.99 8.33 -2.65
CA ALA A 170 10.56 8.41 -2.94
C ALA A 170 10.35 8.29 -4.44
N VAL A 171 9.96 7.11 -4.92
CA VAL A 171 9.64 6.85 -6.32
C VAL A 171 8.50 7.74 -6.82
N ASN A 172 7.51 8.01 -5.95
CA ASN A 172 6.33 8.83 -6.26
C ASN A 172 6.19 10.00 -5.28
N GLN A 173 7.05 11.01 -5.40
CA GLN A 173 7.04 12.18 -4.49
C GLN A 173 5.65 12.85 -4.40
N ARG A 174 4.92 12.93 -5.52
CA ARG A 174 3.58 13.54 -5.53
C ARG A 174 2.58 12.69 -4.76
N LEU A 175 2.59 11.38 -4.96
CA LEU A 175 1.70 10.47 -4.24
C LEU A 175 2.02 10.49 -2.74
N TYR A 176 3.30 10.41 -2.36
CA TYR A 176 3.75 10.51 -0.98
C TYR A 176 3.25 11.81 -0.31
N ASN A 177 3.35 12.95 -1.00
CA ASN A 177 2.85 14.23 -0.48
C ASN A 177 1.33 14.26 -0.27
N ILE A 178 0.56 13.51 -1.06
CA ILE A 178 -0.89 13.39 -0.88
C ILE A 178 -1.20 12.48 0.31
N VAL A 179 -0.64 11.26 0.31
CA VAL A 179 -1.04 10.21 1.27
C VAL A 179 -0.66 10.54 2.72
N ARG A 180 0.43 11.29 2.94
CA ARG A 180 0.81 11.75 4.29
C ARG A 180 -0.28 12.59 5.00
N HIS A 181 -1.26 13.10 4.25
CA HIS A 181 -2.38 13.88 4.77
C HIS A 181 -3.68 13.08 4.84
N LEU A 182 -3.69 11.85 4.35
CA LEU A 182 -4.86 10.98 4.38
C LEU A 182 -4.85 10.15 5.67
N ARG A 183 -6.03 9.72 6.05
CA ARG A 183 -6.24 8.74 7.10
C ARG A 183 -6.87 7.51 6.49
N THR A 184 -6.60 6.35 7.03
CA THR A 184 -7.33 5.14 6.70
C THR A 184 -8.71 5.17 7.35
N PRO A 185 -9.71 4.45 6.83
CA PRO A 185 -11.03 4.36 7.43
C PRO A 185 -11.01 3.90 8.90
N ASP A 186 -10.01 3.14 9.26
CA ASP A 186 -9.85 2.56 10.60
C ASP A 186 -9.00 3.43 11.57
N GLY A 187 -8.60 4.66 11.15
CA GLY A 187 -7.89 5.63 11.98
C GLY A 187 -6.49 6.02 11.52
#